data_2e9b04ab7782b12721c9881b30f98246
#
_entry.id   2e9b04ab7782b12721c9881b30f98246
#
_cell.length_a   1.000
_cell.length_b   1.000
_cell.length_c   1.000
_cell.angle_alpha   90.00
_cell.angle_beta   90.00
_cell.angle_gamma   90.00
#
_symmetry.space_group_name_H-M   'P 1'
#
loop_
_entity.id
_entity.type
_entity.pdbx_description
1 polymer ?
#
loop_
_entity_poly.entity_id
_entity_poly.type
_entity_poly.pdbx_seq_one_letter_code
_entity_poly.pdbx_strand_id
1 'polypeptide(L)'
;MSLFGNISRRNFFKTGAASVVVAGAISIAAGCSHQEGSGDAGKPLVLDESSGTNVLDSFSSAEYSAQPSQTWTLPLGSVLHPADGNWIPVTTAGASATPMVKGSALSLTSGQVVDVVPAAQMNNTTAVIYDVRCSDSVYAWVEVDTTTFDWELLAAPFSDGKLTGDAKVLYKADKNWDPAPFACGDDKVVWLVQPASSGEKTRESSHCYVWRVGDSEGTDAVESPGRFATAPSISKGVVTLTPRVRASEGTYYGVTAYLLGDNLKTKVDQLVMPQSVKPFAASRVDDKFIVSVEASYDSGGLLGKMGTYILPASGENPYVIEREPYAISA
;
A
#
# COMPACT_ATOMS: atom_id res chain seq x y z
N MET A 1 34.94 8.57 -32.02
CA MET A 1 34.53 9.91 -31.58
C MET A 1 33.35 9.72 -30.67
N SER A 2 33.63 9.73 -29.38
CA SER A 2 32.63 9.46 -28.32
C SER A 2 31.87 10.78 -27.99
N LEU A 3 30.56 10.78 -28.21
CA LEU A 3 29.63 11.88 -27.88
C LEU A 3 28.69 11.51 -26.73
N PHE A 4 29.25 10.97 -25.66
CA PHE A 4 28.51 10.92 -24.39
C PHE A 4 29.27 11.76 -23.38
N GLY A 5 28.90 13.03 -23.32
CA GLY A 5 29.29 13.92 -22.25
C GLY A 5 28.68 13.41 -20.93
N ASN A 6 29.50 13.39 -19.89
CA ASN A 6 29.13 13.10 -18.52
C ASN A 6 27.98 14.01 -18.08
N ILE A 7 26.76 13.51 -18.11
CA ILE A 7 25.61 14.17 -17.47
C ILE A 7 25.74 13.82 -15.99
N SER A 8 26.21 14.78 -15.22
CA SER A 8 26.28 14.67 -13.76
C SER A 8 24.88 14.37 -13.19
N ARG A 9 24.79 13.40 -12.25
CA ARG A 9 23.58 13.02 -11.52
C ARG A 9 22.80 14.22 -10.94
N ARG A 10 23.50 15.31 -10.63
CA ARG A 10 22.93 16.58 -10.14
C ARG A 10 22.12 17.36 -11.17
N ASN A 11 22.28 17.12 -12.45
CA ASN A 11 21.62 17.94 -13.49
C ASN A 11 20.30 17.37 -13.98
N PHE A 12 19.98 16.11 -13.69
CA PHE A 12 18.74 15.49 -14.12
C PHE A 12 17.51 16.04 -13.38
N PHE A 13 17.67 16.39 -12.09
CA PHE A 13 16.59 17.01 -11.32
C PHE A 13 16.39 18.49 -11.63
N LYS A 14 17.30 19.13 -12.35
CA LYS A 14 17.22 20.58 -12.65
C LYS A 14 16.38 20.91 -13.88
N THR A 15 16.05 19.96 -14.74
CA THR A 15 15.34 20.22 -15.99
C THR A 15 13.82 20.04 -15.91
N GLY A 16 13.28 19.55 -14.79
CA GLY A 16 11.85 19.33 -14.59
C GLY A 16 11.12 20.32 -13.67
N ALA A 17 11.83 21.21 -13.01
CA ALA A 17 11.22 22.11 -12.01
C ALA A 17 11.67 23.56 -12.17
N ALA A 18 11.27 24.19 -13.27
CA ALA A 18 11.13 25.64 -13.26
C ALA A 18 9.74 25.98 -12.71
N SER A 19 9.54 25.76 -11.41
CA SER A 19 8.35 26.21 -10.70
C SER A 19 8.77 27.17 -9.62
N VAL A 20 8.38 28.39 -9.81
CA VAL A 20 8.49 29.50 -8.87
C VAL A 20 7.95 29.09 -7.51
N VAL A 21 8.82 29.05 -6.51
CA VAL A 21 8.39 28.95 -5.11
C VAL A 21 7.73 30.28 -4.74
N VAL A 22 6.44 30.35 -4.90
CA VAL A 22 5.63 31.35 -4.22
C VAL A 22 5.33 30.78 -2.83
N ALA A 23 5.96 31.34 -1.82
CA ALA A 23 5.59 31.11 -0.42
C ALA A 23 4.21 31.71 -0.16
N GLY A 24 3.17 31.02 -0.64
CA GLY A 24 1.77 31.30 -0.35
C GLY A 24 1.27 30.27 0.65
N ALA A 25 0.67 30.75 1.73
CA ALA A 25 -0.03 29.89 2.67
C ALA A 25 -1.10 29.08 1.93
N ILE A 26 -0.80 27.81 1.61
CA ILE A 26 -1.74 26.90 0.98
C ILE A 26 -2.68 26.42 2.07
N SER A 27 -3.85 27.04 2.15
CA SER A 27 -4.99 26.45 2.85
C SER A 27 -5.39 25.22 2.06
N ILE A 28 -5.07 24.04 2.58
CA ILE A 28 -5.63 22.79 2.07
C ILE A 28 -7.11 22.81 2.43
N ALA A 29 -7.95 23.19 1.49
CA ALA A 29 -9.36 22.85 1.56
C ALA A 29 -9.44 21.34 1.33
N ALA A 30 -9.17 20.56 2.38
CA ALA A 30 -9.63 19.20 2.44
C ALA A 30 -11.15 19.28 2.42
N GLY A 31 -11.75 18.84 1.33
CA GLY A 31 -13.17 18.54 1.29
C GLY A 31 -13.45 17.35 2.18
N CYS A 32 -13.37 17.55 3.48
CA CYS A 32 -13.86 16.65 4.50
C CYS A 32 -14.94 17.41 5.26
N SER A 33 -16.19 17.14 4.93
CA SER A 33 -17.28 17.44 5.81
C SER A 33 -17.12 16.58 7.07
N HIS A 34 -17.00 17.26 8.22
CA HIS A 34 -17.05 16.73 9.58
C HIS A 34 -15.93 15.81 10.05
N GLN A 35 -14.93 16.43 10.68
CA GLN A 35 -14.59 16.01 12.04
C GLN A 35 -13.66 17.01 12.72
N GLU A 36 -14.18 17.73 13.70
CA GLU A 36 -13.40 18.36 14.76
C GLU A 36 -12.83 17.25 15.65
N GLY A 37 -11.59 16.90 15.42
CA GLY A 37 -10.78 16.03 16.25
C GLY A 37 -9.41 16.68 16.37
N SER A 38 -9.22 17.42 17.46
CA SER A 38 -8.03 18.20 17.74
C SER A 38 -6.83 17.31 18.09
N GLY A 39 -6.06 16.98 17.10
CA GLY A 39 -4.64 16.76 17.27
C GLY A 39 -3.99 17.70 16.28
N ASP A 40 -3.21 18.66 16.74
CA ASP A 40 -2.47 19.62 15.92
C ASP A 40 -1.37 18.87 15.16
N ALA A 41 -1.78 18.09 14.15
CA ALA A 41 -0.88 17.60 13.13
C ALA A 41 -0.44 18.85 12.35
N GLY A 42 0.78 19.30 12.56
CA GLY A 42 1.34 20.48 11.93
C GLY A 42 1.06 20.53 10.43
N LYS A 43 1.25 21.68 9.81
CA LYS A 43 1.02 21.86 8.37
C LYS A 43 1.70 20.74 7.59
N PRO A 44 1.03 20.08 6.64
CA PRO A 44 1.62 19.02 5.84
C PRO A 44 2.91 19.52 5.18
N LEU A 45 3.99 18.77 5.38
CA LEU A 45 5.26 19.06 4.72
C LEU A 45 5.20 18.53 3.29
N VAL A 46 5.42 19.39 2.32
CA VAL A 46 5.68 18.98 0.94
C VAL A 46 7.15 18.63 0.83
N LEU A 47 7.44 17.40 0.44
CA LEU A 47 8.80 16.91 0.26
C LEU A 47 9.53 17.73 -0.81
N ASP A 48 10.69 18.26 -0.48
CA ASP A 48 11.63 18.85 -1.44
C ASP A 48 12.71 17.82 -1.78
N GLU A 49 12.61 17.24 -2.98
CA GLU A 49 13.59 16.25 -3.47
C GLU A 49 15.02 16.81 -3.52
N SER A 50 15.18 18.10 -3.74
CA SER A 50 16.49 18.74 -3.82
C SER A 50 17.22 18.77 -2.46
N SER A 51 16.48 18.66 -1.36
CA SER A 51 17.03 18.61 -0.01
C SER A 51 17.41 17.18 0.44
N GLY A 52 17.13 16.17 -0.38
CA GLY A 52 17.36 14.78 -0.04
C GLY A 52 18.85 14.42 0.04
N THR A 53 19.22 13.65 1.07
CA THR A 53 20.55 13.06 1.20
C THR A 53 20.55 11.68 0.55
N ASN A 54 21.28 11.50 -0.56
CA ASN A 54 21.42 10.20 -1.17
C ASN A 54 22.30 9.30 -0.30
N VAL A 55 21.73 8.24 0.21
CA VAL A 55 22.41 7.29 1.11
C VAL A 55 23.61 6.64 0.43
N LEU A 56 23.50 6.32 -0.86
CA LEU A 56 24.59 5.65 -1.60
C LEU A 56 25.81 6.56 -1.82
N ASP A 57 25.60 7.87 -1.88
CA ASP A 57 26.68 8.85 -2.09
C ASP A 57 27.26 9.36 -0.77
N SER A 58 26.47 9.28 0.31
CA SER A 58 26.79 9.95 1.59
C SER A 58 27.31 9.00 2.66
N PHE A 59 27.06 7.71 2.53
CA PHE A 59 27.42 6.71 3.53
C PHE A 59 28.20 5.55 2.87
N SER A 60 29.14 5.01 3.62
CA SER A 60 29.85 3.78 3.22
C SER A 60 28.92 2.58 3.38
N SER A 61 28.93 1.67 2.40
CA SER A 61 28.26 0.38 2.55
C SER A 61 29.06 -0.53 3.48
N ALA A 62 28.36 -1.27 4.34
CA ALA A 62 28.91 -2.35 5.12
C ALA A 62 28.16 -3.64 4.81
N GLU A 63 28.86 -4.76 4.74
CA GLU A 63 28.20 -6.06 4.67
C GLU A 63 27.52 -6.34 6.01
N TYR A 64 26.23 -6.60 5.95
CA TYR A 64 25.45 -7.06 7.09
C TYR A 64 25.16 -8.54 6.92
N SER A 65 25.81 -9.38 7.72
CA SER A 65 25.52 -10.81 7.77
C SER A 65 24.41 -11.09 8.78
N ALA A 66 23.17 -11.12 8.30
CA ALA A 66 22.05 -11.60 9.09
C ALA A 66 22.03 -13.13 9.08
N GLN A 67 22.06 -13.73 10.26
CA GLN A 67 21.77 -15.16 10.38
C GLN A 67 20.26 -15.35 10.55
N PRO A 68 19.61 -16.13 9.68
CA PRO A 68 18.19 -16.42 9.85
C PRO A 68 17.97 -17.21 11.16
N SER A 69 17.01 -16.79 11.96
CA SER A 69 16.63 -17.53 13.17
C SER A 69 15.92 -18.84 12.83
N GLN A 70 15.17 -18.84 11.73
CA GLN A 70 14.47 -20.00 11.21
C GLN A 70 14.36 -19.95 9.70
N THR A 71 14.25 -21.11 9.07
CA THR A 71 14.04 -21.27 7.63
C THR A 71 13.03 -22.38 7.38
N TRP A 72 12.05 -22.13 6.53
CA TRP A 72 11.04 -23.11 6.15
C TRP A 72 11.02 -23.31 4.65
N THR A 73 10.73 -24.57 4.25
CA THR A 73 10.49 -24.88 2.84
C THR A 73 8.99 -24.87 2.58
N LEU A 74 8.56 -24.04 1.64
CA LEU A 74 7.17 -23.91 1.26
C LEU A 74 6.84 -24.79 0.05
N PRO A 75 5.59 -25.26 -0.10
CA PRO A 75 5.13 -25.91 -1.30
C PRO A 75 5.32 -25.01 -2.53
N LEU A 76 5.62 -25.59 -3.69
CA LEU A 76 5.69 -24.87 -4.94
C LEU A 76 4.34 -24.20 -5.25
N GLY A 77 4.39 -22.98 -5.78
CA GLY A 77 3.21 -22.17 -6.08
C GLY A 77 2.65 -21.40 -4.89
N SER A 78 3.34 -21.41 -3.73
CA SER A 78 2.99 -20.56 -2.59
C SER A 78 3.45 -19.13 -2.83
N VAL A 79 2.54 -18.17 -2.62
CA VAL A 79 2.83 -16.73 -2.61
C VAL A 79 2.53 -16.17 -1.22
N LEU A 80 3.55 -15.62 -0.59
CA LEU A 80 3.43 -14.98 0.72
C LEU A 80 2.94 -13.53 0.56
N HIS A 81 2.08 -13.10 1.49
CA HIS A 81 1.55 -11.74 1.52
C HIS A 81 1.98 -11.04 2.82
N PRO A 82 1.97 -9.69 2.85
CA PRO A 82 2.24 -8.93 4.06
C PRO A 82 1.32 -9.33 5.22
N ALA A 83 1.87 -9.38 6.41
CA ALA A 83 1.15 -9.72 7.63
C ALA A 83 1.65 -8.89 8.81
N ASP A 84 0.78 -8.78 9.82
CA ASP A 84 1.10 -8.23 11.14
C ASP A 84 0.70 -9.27 12.19
N GLY A 85 1.68 -10.08 12.63
CA GLY A 85 1.44 -11.17 13.59
C GLY A 85 2.28 -12.40 13.35
N ASN A 86 1.84 -13.53 13.94
CA ASN A 86 2.54 -14.83 13.89
C ASN A 86 2.12 -15.71 12.71
N TRP A 87 1.14 -15.26 11.94
CA TRP A 87 0.61 -15.95 10.78
C TRP A 87 0.83 -15.15 9.52
N ILE A 88 1.46 -15.76 8.52
CA ILE A 88 1.68 -15.15 7.21
C ILE A 88 0.60 -15.67 6.25
N PRO A 89 -0.23 -14.81 5.63
CA PRO A 89 -1.21 -15.23 4.66
C PRO A 89 -0.53 -15.72 3.39
N VAL A 90 -1.05 -16.82 2.85
CA VAL A 90 -0.47 -17.51 1.68
C VAL A 90 -1.56 -17.78 0.67
N THR A 91 -1.36 -17.42 -0.58
CA THR A 91 -2.15 -17.95 -1.70
C THR A 91 -1.41 -19.12 -2.34
N THR A 92 -2.17 -20.14 -2.74
CA THR A 92 -1.60 -21.31 -3.41
C THR A 92 -2.14 -21.40 -4.82
N ALA A 93 -1.24 -21.46 -5.81
CA ALA A 93 -1.59 -21.66 -7.20
C ALA A 93 -2.19 -23.05 -7.42
N GLY A 94 -3.16 -23.13 -8.33
CA GLY A 94 -3.72 -24.40 -8.79
C GLY A 94 -2.72 -25.21 -9.64
N ALA A 95 -3.15 -26.38 -10.09
CA ALA A 95 -2.35 -27.28 -10.95
C ALA A 95 -2.06 -26.73 -12.36
N SER A 96 -2.74 -25.66 -12.77
CA SER A 96 -2.49 -24.90 -14.00
C SER A 96 -2.00 -23.51 -13.64
N ALA A 97 -1.36 -22.81 -14.58
CA ALA A 97 -0.75 -21.48 -14.40
C ALA A 97 -1.75 -20.36 -14.02
N THR A 98 -2.98 -20.67 -13.77
CA THR A 98 -4.09 -19.81 -13.36
C THR A 98 -4.92 -20.49 -12.28
N PRO A 99 -5.75 -19.80 -11.65
CA PRO A 99 -5.60 -18.80 -10.63
C PRO A 99 -5.36 -19.40 -9.25
N MET A 100 -5.13 -18.57 -8.25
CA MET A 100 -5.02 -19.01 -6.85
C MET A 100 -6.31 -19.72 -6.45
N VAL A 101 -6.18 -20.93 -5.92
CA VAL A 101 -7.33 -21.78 -5.59
C VAL A 101 -7.61 -21.87 -4.11
N LYS A 102 -6.65 -21.45 -3.29
CA LYS A 102 -6.74 -21.55 -1.84
C LYS A 102 -6.17 -20.33 -1.15
N GLY A 103 -6.82 -19.94 -0.06
CA GLY A 103 -6.27 -19.08 0.96
C GLY A 103 -5.72 -19.94 2.11
N SER A 104 -4.45 -19.78 2.41
CA SER A 104 -3.74 -20.53 3.46
C SER A 104 -3.03 -19.58 4.42
N ALA A 105 -2.49 -20.10 5.51
CA ALA A 105 -1.66 -19.35 6.43
C ALA A 105 -0.44 -20.17 6.85
N LEU A 106 0.73 -19.54 6.87
CA LEU A 106 1.98 -20.07 7.38
C LEU A 106 2.15 -19.67 8.84
N SER A 107 2.32 -20.64 9.72
CA SER A 107 2.69 -20.38 11.12
C SER A 107 4.18 -20.06 11.21
N LEU A 108 4.53 -18.90 11.74
CA LEU A 108 5.93 -18.56 12.03
C LEU A 108 6.52 -19.38 13.19
N THR A 109 5.67 -19.96 14.02
CA THR A 109 6.12 -20.81 15.15
C THR A 109 6.48 -22.21 14.69
N SER A 110 5.63 -22.84 13.85
CA SER A 110 5.80 -24.25 13.47
C SER A 110 6.36 -24.45 12.05
N GLY A 111 6.31 -23.42 11.20
CA GLY A 111 6.65 -23.52 9.78
C GLY A 111 5.61 -24.28 8.94
N GLN A 112 4.47 -24.61 9.52
CA GLN A 112 3.41 -25.30 8.78
C GLN A 112 2.51 -24.34 8.04
N VAL A 113 2.18 -24.70 6.81
CA VAL A 113 1.14 -24.03 6.00
C VAL A 113 -0.16 -24.79 6.18
N VAL A 114 -1.21 -24.11 6.59
CA VAL A 114 -2.55 -24.66 6.78
C VAL A 114 -3.53 -24.04 5.82
N ASP A 115 -4.45 -24.83 5.26
CA ASP A 115 -5.52 -24.32 4.41
C ASP A 115 -6.60 -23.68 5.29
N VAL A 116 -6.85 -22.39 5.09
CA VAL A 116 -7.84 -21.60 5.84
C VAL A 116 -9.13 -21.44 5.04
N VAL A 117 -9.01 -21.09 3.77
CA VAL A 117 -10.11 -21.00 2.80
C VAL A 117 -9.77 -21.94 1.63
N PRO A 118 -10.30 -23.16 1.65
CA PRO A 118 -9.88 -24.20 0.70
C PRO A 118 -10.44 -23.99 -0.72
N ALA A 119 -11.45 -23.13 -0.88
CA ALA A 119 -12.05 -22.77 -2.17
C ALA A 119 -12.80 -21.46 -2.05
N ALA A 120 -13.02 -20.79 -3.19
CA ALA A 120 -13.88 -19.61 -3.27
C ALA A 120 -15.32 -19.95 -2.83
N GLN A 121 -15.97 -19.00 -2.17
CA GLN A 121 -17.31 -19.14 -1.59
C GLN A 121 -18.39 -18.46 -2.46
N MET A 122 -18.01 -17.61 -3.42
CA MET A 122 -18.95 -17.06 -4.39
C MET A 122 -19.71 -18.20 -5.09
N ASN A 123 -21.01 -18.03 -5.27
CA ASN A 123 -21.88 -19.07 -5.82
C ASN A 123 -21.77 -19.16 -7.36
N ASN A 124 -20.55 -19.32 -7.87
CA ASN A 124 -20.30 -19.59 -9.28
C ASN A 124 -19.03 -20.44 -9.45
N THR A 125 -18.89 -21.07 -10.61
CA THR A 125 -17.77 -21.98 -10.91
C THR A 125 -16.53 -21.27 -11.46
N THR A 126 -16.61 -19.97 -11.71
CA THR A 126 -15.56 -19.13 -12.27
C THR A 126 -14.91 -18.22 -11.22
N ALA A 127 -15.38 -18.31 -9.98
CA ALA A 127 -14.82 -17.58 -8.86
C ALA A 127 -13.47 -18.16 -8.42
N VAL A 128 -12.56 -17.26 -8.10
CA VAL A 128 -11.21 -17.59 -7.64
C VAL A 128 -10.85 -16.74 -6.45
N ILE A 129 -9.96 -17.24 -5.60
CA ILE A 129 -9.37 -16.44 -4.54
C ILE A 129 -8.30 -15.55 -5.18
N TYR A 130 -8.52 -14.25 -5.12
CA TYR A 130 -7.65 -13.25 -5.76
C TYR A 130 -6.52 -12.80 -4.84
N ASP A 131 -6.82 -12.52 -3.58
CA ASP A 131 -5.86 -12.02 -2.59
C ASP A 131 -6.28 -12.44 -1.17
N VAL A 132 -5.33 -12.57 -0.26
CA VAL A 132 -5.57 -12.92 1.14
C VAL A 132 -4.69 -12.09 2.08
N ARG A 133 -5.24 -11.73 3.25
CA ARG A 133 -4.51 -11.09 4.34
C ARG A 133 -4.98 -11.67 5.66
N CYS A 134 -4.11 -11.66 6.66
CA CYS A 134 -4.50 -11.99 8.03
C CYS A 134 -3.73 -11.18 9.06
N SER A 135 -4.26 -11.18 10.25
CA SER A 135 -3.58 -10.94 11.52
C SER A 135 -3.69 -12.21 12.37
N ASP A 136 -3.35 -12.15 13.66
CA ASP A 136 -3.58 -13.26 14.57
C ASP A 136 -5.07 -13.45 14.96
N SER A 137 -5.95 -12.50 14.60
CA SER A 137 -7.36 -12.47 15.02
C SER A 137 -8.38 -12.40 13.89
N VAL A 138 -7.97 -12.06 12.68
CA VAL A 138 -8.85 -11.98 11.52
C VAL A 138 -8.17 -12.51 10.26
N TYR A 139 -8.94 -13.21 9.43
CA TYR A 139 -8.54 -13.62 8.09
C TYR A 139 -9.51 -13.02 7.07
N ALA A 140 -8.97 -12.36 6.07
CA ALA A 140 -9.77 -11.74 5.01
C ALA A 140 -9.24 -12.15 3.63
N TRP A 141 -10.15 -12.20 2.66
CA TRP A 141 -9.80 -12.56 1.29
C TRP A 141 -10.74 -11.89 0.29
N VAL A 142 -10.24 -11.69 -0.91
CA VAL A 142 -11.02 -11.23 -2.05
C VAL A 142 -11.23 -12.39 -3.00
N GLU A 143 -12.47 -12.57 -3.43
CA GLU A 143 -12.86 -13.46 -4.52
C GLU A 143 -13.25 -12.66 -5.74
N VAL A 144 -12.89 -13.15 -6.92
CA VAL A 144 -13.20 -12.52 -8.21
C VAL A 144 -13.78 -13.56 -9.16
N ASP A 145 -14.89 -13.24 -9.79
CA ASP A 145 -15.37 -13.98 -10.94
C ASP A 145 -14.53 -13.64 -12.18
N THR A 146 -13.80 -14.61 -12.69
CA THR A 146 -12.89 -14.42 -13.84
C THR A 146 -13.61 -14.14 -15.17
N THR A 147 -14.94 -14.23 -15.21
CA THR A 147 -15.76 -14.00 -16.41
C THR A 147 -16.41 -12.62 -16.39
N THR A 148 -17.04 -12.26 -15.27
CA THR A 148 -17.76 -10.98 -15.13
C THR A 148 -16.90 -9.89 -14.52
N PHE A 149 -15.83 -10.26 -13.80
CA PHE A 149 -15.00 -9.39 -12.96
C PHE A 149 -15.76 -8.78 -11.77
N ASP A 150 -16.87 -9.38 -11.39
CA ASP A 150 -17.51 -9.09 -10.12
C ASP A 150 -16.63 -9.65 -9.00
N TRP A 151 -16.60 -8.97 -7.86
CA TRP A 151 -15.76 -9.39 -6.75
C TRP A 151 -16.44 -9.18 -5.40
N GLU A 152 -15.98 -9.96 -4.43
CA GLU A 152 -16.40 -9.85 -3.03
C GLU A 152 -15.19 -9.84 -2.12
N LEU A 153 -15.19 -8.95 -1.12
CA LEU A 153 -14.28 -9.00 0.02
C LEU A 153 -14.98 -9.69 1.17
N LEU A 154 -14.39 -10.77 1.66
CA LEU A 154 -14.89 -11.54 2.79
C LEU A 154 -13.89 -11.49 3.95
N ALA A 155 -14.40 -11.65 5.17
CA ALA A 155 -13.57 -11.81 6.36
C ALA A 155 -14.25 -12.69 7.39
N ALA A 156 -13.44 -13.32 8.24
CA ALA A 156 -13.91 -14.11 9.37
C ALA A 156 -12.95 -13.98 10.57
N PRO A 157 -13.43 -14.20 11.79
CA PRO A 157 -12.55 -14.37 12.94
C PRO A 157 -11.58 -15.54 12.70
N PHE A 158 -10.34 -15.36 13.13
CA PHE A 158 -9.26 -16.30 12.88
C PHE A 158 -8.44 -16.53 14.14
N SER A 159 -8.06 -17.76 14.39
CA SER A 159 -7.11 -18.11 15.45
C SER A 159 -6.50 -19.47 15.16
N ASP A 160 -5.23 -19.63 15.48
CA ASP A 160 -4.51 -20.90 15.41
C ASP A 160 -4.63 -21.60 14.03
N GLY A 161 -4.55 -20.82 12.95
CA GLY A 161 -4.55 -21.33 11.59
C GLY A 161 -5.92 -21.71 11.04
N LYS A 162 -7.03 -21.32 11.68
CA LYS A 162 -8.38 -21.64 11.22
C LYS A 162 -9.37 -20.51 11.47
N LEU A 163 -10.43 -20.50 10.68
CA LEU A 163 -11.57 -19.62 10.94
C LEU A 163 -12.30 -20.10 12.20
N THR A 164 -12.65 -19.18 13.08
CA THR A 164 -13.35 -19.46 14.35
C THR A 164 -14.80 -18.98 14.34
N GLY A 165 -15.28 -18.47 13.21
CA GLY A 165 -16.66 -18.05 12.97
C GLY A 165 -16.98 -18.05 11.49
N ASP A 166 -18.23 -17.69 11.18
CA ASP A 166 -18.71 -17.63 9.80
C ASP A 166 -18.06 -16.49 9.03
N ALA A 167 -17.82 -16.72 7.75
CA ALA A 167 -17.36 -15.69 6.85
C ALA A 167 -18.46 -14.66 6.59
N LYS A 168 -18.06 -13.40 6.62
CA LYS A 168 -18.92 -12.26 6.33
C LYS A 168 -18.45 -11.57 5.08
N VAL A 169 -19.37 -11.28 4.17
CA VAL A 169 -19.10 -10.40 3.04
C VAL A 169 -19.08 -8.96 3.54
N LEU A 170 -17.91 -8.32 3.45
CA LEU A 170 -17.71 -6.93 3.85
C LEU A 170 -18.06 -5.96 2.73
N TYR A 171 -17.79 -6.34 1.49
CA TYR A 171 -18.06 -5.51 0.32
C TYR A 171 -18.25 -6.36 -0.95
N LYS A 172 -19.05 -5.85 -1.88
CA LYS A 172 -19.27 -6.42 -3.21
C LYS A 172 -19.25 -5.32 -4.24
N ALA A 173 -18.63 -5.57 -5.39
CA ALA A 173 -18.69 -4.65 -6.50
C ALA A 173 -18.55 -5.38 -7.85
N ASP A 174 -18.86 -4.64 -8.91
CA ASP A 174 -18.74 -5.08 -10.29
C ASP A 174 -17.39 -4.64 -10.91
N LYS A 175 -17.18 -4.97 -12.16
CA LYS A 175 -15.97 -4.64 -12.95
C LYS A 175 -15.63 -3.14 -13.06
N ASN A 176 -16.53 -2.24 -12.66
CA ASN A 176 -16.26 -0.80 -12.65
C ASN A 176 -15.41 -0.36 -11.46
N TRP A 177 -15.22 -1.26 -10.50
CA TRP A 177 -14.40 -1.08 -9.32
C TRP A 177 -13.30 -2.12 -9.29
N ASP A 178 -12.06 -1.70 -9.00
CA ASP A 178 -10.97 -2.66 -8.85
C ASP A 178 -11.21 -3.57 -7.62
N PRO A 179 -10.80 -4.85 -7.70
CA PRO A 179 -10.77 -5.71 -6.51
C PRO A 179 -10.05 -5.00 -5.35
N ALA A 180 -10.71 -4.98 -4.19
CA ALA A 180 -10.28 -4.15 -3.06
C ALA A 180 -8.85 -4.46 -2.62
N PRO A 181 -7.90 -3.50 -2.66
CA PRO A 181 -6.67 -3.61 -1.89
C PRO A 181 -7.00 -3.51 -0.40
N PHE A 182 -6.45 -4.40 0.41
CA PHE A 182 -6.78 -4.47 1.84
C PHE A 182 -5.61 -4.92 2.70
N ALA A 183 -5.72 -4.69 4.01
CA ALA A 183 -4.78 -5.12 5.02
C ALA A 183 -5.54 -5.55 6.28
N CYS A 184 -4.96 -6.46 7.05
CA CYS A 184 -5.45 -6.90 8.35
C CYS A 184 -4.48 -6.50 9.46
N GLY A 185 -5.00 -6.02 10.58
CA GLY A 185 -4.24 -5.73 11.79
C GLY A 185 -5.13 -5.81 13.02
N ASP A 186 -4.61 -6.35 14.10
CA ASP A 186 -5.39 -6.68 15.29
C ASP A 186 -6.64 -7.51 14.90
N ASP A 187 -7.83 -7.07 15.29
CA ASP A 187 -9.14 -7.67 14.96
C ASP A 187 -9.87 -6.92 13.82
N LYS A 188 -9.12 -6.19 12.97
CA LYS A 188 -9.70 -5.30 11.96
C LYS A 188 -9.22 -5.59 10.54
N VAL A 189 -10.09 -5.27 9.58
CA VAL A 189 -9.81 -5.23 8.14
C VAL A 189 -9.95 -3.80 7.66
N VAL A 190 -8.94 -3.31 6.95
CA VAL A 190 -8.93 -2.00 6.28
C VAL A 190 -8.87 -2.24 4.79
N TRP A 191 -9.80 -1.66 4.02
CA TRP A 191 -9.82 -1.85 2.57
C TRP A 191 -10.18 -0.59 1.81
N LEU A 192 -9.77 -0.56 0.54
CA LEU A 192 -10.06 0.54 -0.37
C LEU A 192 -11.12 0.12 -1.39
N VAL A 193 -12.08 0.98 -1.59
CA VAL A 193 -13.03 0.90 -2.71
C VAL A 193 -12.66 2.01 -3.67
N GLN A 194 -12.19 1.64 -4.85
CA GLN A 194 -11.71 2.61 -5.82
C GLN A 194 -12.13 2.24 -7.24
N PRO A 195 -12.51 3.23 -8.06
CA PRO A 195 -12.95 2.98 -9.42
C PRO A 195 -11.85 2.31 -10.24
N ALA A 196 -12.22 1.48 -11.18
CA ALA A 196 -11.28 0.92 -12.14
C ALA A 196 -10.52 2.03 -12.88
N SER A 197 -9.30 1.74 -13.31
CA SER A 197 -8.45 2.72 -14.01
C SER A 197 -9.00 3.16 -15.38
N SER A 198 -9.95 2.39 -15.92
CA SER A 198 -10.66 2.66 -17.17
C SER A 198 -12.16 2.40 -17.00
N GLY A 199 -13.00 3.08 -17.76
CA GLY A 199 -14.45 2.90 -17.71
C GLY A 199 -15.18 4.17 -17.27
N GLU A 200 -16.47 4.03 -17.02
CA GLU A 200 -17.38 5.16 -16.78
C GLU A 200 -17.16 5.82 -15.41
N LYS A 201 -16.69 5.06 -14.43
CA LYS A 201 -16.56 5.49 -13.02
C LYS A 201 -15.16 6.04 -12.66
N THR A 202 -14.26 6.19 -13.61
CA THR A 202 -12.86 6.63 -13.37
C THR A 202 -12.71 7.96 -12.64
N ARG A 203 -13.77 8.75 -12.58
CA ARG A 203 -13.79 10.08 -11.93
C ARG A 203 -14.42 10.08 -10.54
N GLU A 204 -14.97 8.94 -10.12
CA GLU A 204 -15.56 8.85 -8.78
C GLU A 204 -14.48 8.90 -7.70
N SER A 205 -14.88 9.35 -6.51
CA SER A 205 -14.03 9.30 -5.32
C SER A 205 -13.73 7.87 -4.93
N SER A 206 -12.63 7.69 -4.23
CA SER A 206 -12.27 6.42 -3.60
C SER A 206 -12.45 6.51 -2.10
N HIS A 207 -12.79 5.40 -1.47
CA HIS A 207 -13.09 5.34 -0.05
C HIS A 207 -12.26 4.28 0.64
N CYS A 208 -11.84 4.56 1.87
CA CYS A 208 -11.21 3.59 2.75
C CYS A 208 -12.16 3.24 3.87
N TYR A 209 -12.46 1.97 3.99
CA TYR A 209 -13.34 1.41 5.02
C TYR A 209 -12.55 0.66 6.08
N VAL A 210 -13.12 0.60 7.27
CA VAL A 210 -12.63 -0.21 8.39
C VAL A 210 -13.77 -1.05 8.93
N TRP A 211 -13.52 -2.33 9.12
CA TRP A 211 -14.43 -3.24 9.81
C TRP A 211 -13.68 -3.96 10.93
N ARG A 212 -14.35 -4.16 12.04
CA ARG A 212 -13.87 -4.93 13.17
C ARG A 212 -14.63 -6.24 13.30
N VAL A 213 -13.97 -7.30 13.71
CA VAL A 213 -14.62 -8.57 14.04
C VAL A 213 -15.78 -8.35 15.01
N GLY A 214 -16.98 -8.76 14.60
CA GLY A 214 -18.22 -8.58 15.36
C GLY A 214 -19.08 -7.38 14.95
N ASP A 215 -18.54 -6.42 14.20
CA ASP A 215 -19.35 -5.29 13.70
C ASP A 215 -20.34 -5.75 12.63
N SER A 216 -21.52 -5.07 12.59
CA SER A 216 -22.54 -5.33 11.57
C SER A 216 -22.13 -4.87 10.17
N GLU A 217 -21.37 -3.79 10.07
CA GLU A 217 -20.98 -3.15 8.80
C GLU A 217 -19.60 -2.51 8.92
N GLY A 218 -18.94 -2.27 7.78
CA GLY A 218 -17.73 -1.46 7.71
C GLY A 218 -18.04 0.03 7.81
N THR A 219 -17.15 0.79 8.44
CA THR A 219 -17.24 2.24 8.55
C THR A 219 -16.42 2.88 7.43
N ASP A 220 -17.02 3.79 6.67
CA ASP A 220 -16.29 4.68 5.74
C ASP A 220 -15.48 5.69 6.56
N ALA A 221 -14.16 5.56 6.52
CA ALA A 221 -13.26 6.29 7.40
C ALA A 221 -12.48 7.40 6.69
N VAL A 222 -12.07 7.20 5.43
CA VAL A 222 -11.26 8.17 4.69
C VAL A 222 -11.69 8.21 3.23
N GLU A 223 -12.04 9.39 2.74
CA GLU A 223 -12.31 9.64 1.32
C GLU A 223 -11.07 10.20 0.61
N SER A 224 -10.88 9.82 -0.65
CA SER A 224 -9.91 10.39 -1.57
C SER A 224 -10.61 10.89 -2.83
N PRO A 225 -10.37 12.13 -3.30
CA PRO A 225 -10.99 12.67 -4.52
C PRO A 225 -10.46 12.02 -5.80
N GLY A 226 -10.15 10.76 -5.76
CA GLY A 226 -9.62 9.91 -6.81
C GLY A 226 -8.93 8.71 -6.19
N ARG A 227 -8.27 7.90 -7.00
CA ARG A 227 -7.65 6.66 -6.53
C ARG A 227 -6.56 6.91 -5.48
N PHE A 228 -6.50 6.07 -4.47
CA PHE A 228 -5.31 5.97 -3.63
C PHE A 228 -4.13 5.47 -4.46
N ALA A 229 -2.92 5.91 -4.16
CA ALA A 229 -1.76 5.49 -4.92
C ALA A 229 -1.33 4.06 -4.60
N THR A 230 -1.47 3.63 -3.35
CA THR A 230 -1.01 2.32 -2.85
C THR A 230 -2.12 1.59 -2.10
N ALA A 231 -1.96 0.27 -1.92
CA ALA A 231 -2.73 -0.49 -0.95
C ALA A 231 -2.50 0.05 0.48
N PRO A 232 -3.43 -0.16 1.42
CA PRO A 232 -3.20 0.16 2.82
C PRO A 232 -2.05 -0.69 3.38
N SER A 233 -1.23 -0.09 4.23
CA SER A 233 -0.17 -0.78 4.97
C SER A 233 -0.40 -0.58 6.46
N ILE A 234 -0.21 -1.65 7.24
CA ILE A 234 -0.36 -1.62 8.70
C ILE A 234 0.98 -1.99 9.34
N SER A 235 1.38 -1.21 10.31
CA SER A 235 2.57 -1.49 11.13
C SER A 235 2.34 -0.96 12.54
N LYS A 236 2.43 -1.83 13.53
CA LYS A 236 2.29 -1.50 14.97
C LYS A 236 1.05 -0.67 15.28
N GLY A 237 -0.11 -1.06 14.75
CA GLY A 237 -1.39 -0.38 14.97
C GLY A 237 -1.55 0.96 14.26
N VAL A 238 -0.66 1.29 13.31
CA VAL A 238 -0.75 2.48 12.46
C VAL A 238 -1.01 2.06 11.02
N VAL A 239 -2.04 2.66 10.41
CA VAL A 239 -2.41 2.45 9.00
C VAL A 239 -1.82 3.58 8.18
N THR A 240 -1.08 3.23 7.14
CA THR A 240 -0.59 4.19 6.14
C THR A 240 -1.47 4.12 4.90
N LEU A 241 -2.03 5.26 4.50
CA LEU A 241 -2.82 5.46 3.29
C LEU A 241 -2.16 6.52 2.40
N THR A 242 -2.47 6.47 1.11
CA THR A 242 -1.95 7.43 0.13
C THR A 242 -3.08 8.06 -0.67
N PRO A 243 -3.99 8.83 -0.03
CA PRO A 243 -5.06 9.51 -0.71
C PRO A 243 -4.52 10.54 -1.71
N ARG A 244 -5.31 10.81 -2.74
CA ARG A 244 -5.07 11.92 -3.64
C ARG A 244 -5.43 13.22 -2.95
N VAL A 245 -4.49 14.15 -2.91
CA VAL A 245 -4.67 15.48 -2.33
C VAL A 245 -4.67 16.48 -3.48
N ARG A 246 -5.75 17.29 -3.62
CA ARG A 246 -5.80 18.38 -4.59
C ARG A 246 -5.30 19.67 -3.96
N ALA A 247 -4.22 20.19 -4.49
CA ALA A 247 -3.87 21.60 -4.32
C ALA A 247 -4.47 22.42 -5.49
N SER A 248 -4.60 23.72 -5.32
CA SER A 248 -5.07 24.65 -6.36
C SER A 248 -4.26 24.56 -7.68
N GLU A 249 -3.06 24.01 -7.63
CA GLU A 249 -2.12 23.96 -8.76
C GLU A 249 -1.87 22.54 -9.29
N GLY A 250 -2.59 21.52 -8.82
CA GLY A 250 -2.41 20.16 -9.34
C GLY A 250 -2.80 19.06 -8.37
N THR A 251 -2.40 17.86 -8.72
CA THR A 251 -2.69 16.66 -7.94
C THR A 251 -1.45 16.19 -7.19
N TYR A 252 -1.59 16.05 -5.89
CA TYR A 252 -0.55 15.54 -5.01
C TYR A 252 -1.06 14.28 -4.32
N TYR A 253 -0.17 13.41 -3.89
CA TYR A 253 -0.47 12.30 -3.03
C TYR A 253 0.00 12.60 -1.61
N GLY A 254 -0.89 12.40 -0.64
CA GLY A 254 -0.56 12.54 0.77
C GLY A 254 -0.30 11.18 1.40
N VAL A 255 0.95 10.89 1.75
CA VAL A 255 1.25 9.70 2.55
C VAL A 255 0.83 10.00 3.99
N THR A 256 -0.23 9.37 4.45
CA THR A 256 -0.90 9.73 5.70
C THR A 256 -0.99 8.52 6.62
N ALA A 257 -0.60 8.70 7.87
CA ALA A 257 -0.68 7.70 8.93
C ALA A 257 -1.86 7.96 9.84
N TYR A 258 -2.61 6.90 10.15
CA TYR A 258 -3.79 6.93 11.02
C TYR A 258 -3.69 5.86 12.10
N LEU A 259 -4.30 6.10 13.25
CA LEU A 259 -4.44 5.07 14.28
C LEU A 259 -5.50 4.04 13.87
N LEU A 260 -5.12 2.76 13.86
CA LEU A 260 -6.05 1.66 13.63
C LEU A 260 -7.03 1.52 14.79
N GLY A 261 -6.57 1.77 16.03
CA GLY A 261 -7.34 1.57 17.26
C GLY A 261 -8.66 2.32 17.31
N ASP A 262 -8.72 3.52 16.73
CA ASP A 262 -9.89 4.38 16.73
C ASP A 262 -10.65 4.44 15.38
N ASN A 263 -10.42 3.45 14.51
CA ASN A 263 -11.01 3.37 13.17
C ASN A 263 -10.61 4.55 12.28
N LEU A 264 -9.32 4.88 12.26
CA LEU A 264 -8.69 5.91 11.43
C LEU A 264 -9.19 7.34 11.71
N LYS A 265 -9.76 7.60 12.87
CA LYS A 265 -10.21 8.95 13.24
C LYS A 265 -9.05 9.89 13.53
N THR A 266 -8.00 9.37 14.16
CA THR A 266 -6.80 10.16 14.49
C THR A 266 -5.75 10.04 13.40
N LYS A 267 -5.45 11.17 12.78
CA LYS A 267 -4.29 11.33 11.92
C LYS A 267 -3.04 11.53 12.77
N VAL A 268 -2.07 10.62 12.65
CA VAL A 268 -0.82 10.66 13.42
C VAL A 268 0.22 11.54 12.72
N ASP A 269 0.30 11.40 11.38
CA ASP A 269 1.35 12.03 10.59
C ASP A 269 0.92 12.16 9.13
N GLN A 270 1.48 13.12 8.40
CA GLN A 270 1.22 13.28 6.98
C GLN A 270 2.39 13.92 6.25
N LEU A 271 2.77 13.30 5.15
CA LEU A 271 3.73 13.82 4.21
C LEU A 271 3.06 14.00 2.85
N VAL A 272 3.24 15.13 2.21
CA VAL A 272 2.75 15.37 0.85
C VAL A 272 3.90 15.15 -0.13
N MET A 273 3.69 14.25 -1.08
CA MET A 273 4.64 14.02 -2.16
C MET A 273 4.68 15.22 -3.10
N PRO A 274 5.80 15.48 -3.79
CA PRO A 274 5.87 16.50 -4.82
C PRO A 274 4.79 16.30 -5.88
N GLN A 275 4.42 17.38 -6.56
CA GLN A 275 3.43 17.33 -7.64
C GLN A 275 3.80 16.28 -8.68
N SER A 276 2.83 15.47 -9.07
CA SER A 276 2.97 14.39 -10.06
C SER A 276 3.84 13.21 -9.63
N VAL A 277 4.40 13.20 -8.41
CA VAL A 277 5.08 12.03 -7.85
C VAL A 277 4.06 11.10 -7.24
N LYS A 278 3.95 9.89 -7.81
CA LYS A 278 3.02 8.87 -7.35
C LYS A 278 3.76 7.81 -6.54
N PRO A 279 3.39 7.58 -5.28
CA PRO A 279 3.89 6.44 -4.53
C PRO A 279 3.54 5.11 -5.20
N PHE A 280 4.50 4.21 -5.28
CA PHE A 280 4.30 2.82 -5.67
C PHE A 280 4.04 1.93 -4.44
N ALA A 281 4.75 2.20 -3.35
CA ALA A 281 4.53 1.59 -2.05
C ALA A 281 4.78 2.62 -0.96
N ALA A 282 4.03 2.55 0.12
CA ALA A 282 4.22 3.40 1.28
C ALA A 282 3.91 2.64 2.56
N SER A 283 4.74 2.83 3.57
CA SER A 283 4.55 2.28 4.90
C SER A 283 5.12 3.23 5.93
N ARG A 284 4.60 3.20 7.15
CA ARG A 284 5.19 3.88 8.30
C ARG A 284 5.81 2.85 9.22
N VAL A 285 7.11 3.00 9.46
CA VAL A 285 7.85 2.16 10.39
C VAL A 285 8.35 3.06 11.50
N ASP A 286 7.89 2.80 12.71
CA ASP A 286 8.07 3.65 13.87
C ASP A 286 7.55 5.08 13.60
N ASP A 287 8.43 6.07 13.51
CA ASP A 287 8.11 7.48 13.26
C ASP A 287 8.46 7.94 11.84
N LYS A 288 8.84 7.03 10.94
CA LYS A 288 9.31 7.36 9.59
C LYS A 288 8.44 6.75 8.50
N PHE A 289 8.17 7.52 7.47
CA PHE A 289 7.61 6.99 6.24
C PHE A 289 8.72 6.41 5.36
N ILE A 290 8.46 5.22 4.84
CA ILE A 290 9.26 4.61 3.78
C ILE A 290 8.37 4.61 2.54
N VAL A 291 8.80 5.34 1.51
CA VAL A 291 8.02 5.53 0.29
C VAL A 291 8.88 5.15 -0.90
N SER A 292 8.41 4.19 -1.68
CA SER A 292 8.94 3.91 -3.01
C SER A 292 8.10 4.64 -4.05
N VAL A 293 8.74 5.27 -5.02
CA VAL A 293 8.05 5.96 -6.11
C VAL A 293 8.02 5.10 -7.36
N GLU A 294 6.98 5.29 -8.17
CA GLU A 294 6.82 4.61 -9.44
C GLU A 294 7.94 5.02 -10.41
N ALA A 295 8.50 4.05 -11.11
CA ALA A 295 9.48 4.31 -12.13
C ALA A 295 8.87 5.14 -13.27
N SER A 296 9.53 6.22 -13.67
CA SER A 296 9.15 7.01 -14.84
C SER A 296 9.82 6.44 -16.09
N TYR A 297 9.01 5.98 -17.05
CA TYR A 297 9.48 5.46 -18.32
C TYR A 297 9.60 6.54 -19.41
N ASP A 298 9.28 7.79 -19.10
CA ASP A 298 9.18 8.88 -20.07
C ASP A 298 10.50 9.29 -20.73
N SER A 299 11.63 8.80 -20.22
CA SER A 299 12.96 9.10 -20.74
C SER A 299 13.54 8.04 -21.67
N GLY A 300 12.75 7.12 -22.19
CA GLY A 300 13.17 6.15 -23.20
C GLY A 300 14.03 4.99 -22.70
N GLY A 301 14.08 4.77 -21.39
CA GLY A 301 14.75 3.63 -20.76
C GLY A 301 13.74 2.56 -20.31
N LEU A 302 14.11 1.28 -20.45
CA LEU A 302 13.29 0.14 -20.03
C LEU A 302 13.01 0.11 -18.53
N LEU A 303 13.77 0.86 -17.73
CA LEU A 303 13.64 0.94 -16.29
C LEU A 303 13.83 2.42 -15.89
N GLY A 304 12.77 3.09 -15.56
CA GLY A 304 12.85 4.43 -14.99
C GLY A 304 13.57 4.47 -13.65
N LYS A 305 13.94 5.65 -13.18
CA LYS A 305 14.53 5.81 -11.85
C LYS A 305 13.56 5.32 -10.79
N MET A 306 13.98 4.38 -9.99
CA MET A 306 13.29 3.93 -8.80
C MET A 306 13.99 4.52 -7.59
N GLY A 307 13.27 5.31 -6.80
CA GLY A 307 13.77 5.85 -5.55
C GLY A 307 12.98 5.31 -4.36
N THR A 308 13.67 5.00 -3.29
CA THR A 308 13.06 4.74 -1.99
C THR A 308 13.45 5.87 -1.07
N TYR A 309 12.44 6.56 -0.55
CA TYR A 309 12.60 7.68 0.36
C TYR A 309 12.35 7.22 1.78
N ILE A 310 13.27 7.53 2.68
CA ILE A 310 13.09 7.39 4.12
C ILE A 310 12.91 8.79 4.66
N LEU A 311 11.73 9.07 5.17
CA LEU A 311 11.31 10.40 5.58
C LEU A 311 11.26 10.43 7.09
N PRO A 312 12.22 11.10 7.75
CA PRO A 312 12.20 11.27 9.19
C PRO A 312 11.00 12.13 9.62
N ALA A 313 10.65 12.08 10.88
CA ALA A 313 9.68 12.97 11.49
C ALA A 313 10.03 14.44 11.22
N SER A 314 9.03 15.29 11.24
CA SER A 314 9.04 16.69 10.82
C SER A 314 10.36 17.44 11.13
N GLY A 315 10.98 18.01 10.12
CA GLY A 315 12.07 18.98 10.22
C GLY A 315 13.45 18.50 9.80
N GLU A 316 13.64 17.23 9.50
CA GLU A 316 14.89 16.69 8.98
C GLU A 316 14.82 16.50 7.45
N ASN A 317 15.98 16.53 6.79
CA ASN A 317 16.06 16.25 5.36
C ASN A 317 15.80 14.78 5.09
N PRO A 318 15.08 14.43 4.01
CA PRO A 318 14.83 13.05 3.65
C PRO A 318 16.09 12.33 3.22
N TYR A 319 16.17 11.04 3.57
CA TYR A 319 17.17 10.15 2.99
C TYR A 319 16.57 9.50 1.74
N VAL A 320 17.35 9.45 0.68
CA VAL A 320 16.96 8.86 -0.59
C VAL A 320 17.90 7.71 -0.93
N ILE A 321 17.34 6.56 -1.25
CA ILE A 321 18.07 5.47 -1.88
C ILE A 321 17.69 5.52 -3.37
N GLU A 322 18.48 6.23 -4.16
CA GLU A 322 18.35 6.18 -5.61
C GLU A 322 18.96 4.88 -6.12
N ARG A 323 18.16 4.13 -6.83
CA ARG A 323 18.65 3.01 -7.62
C ARG A 323 18.68 3.42 -9.08
N GLU A 324 19.86 3.38 -9.67
CA GLU A 324 19.91 3.38 -11.13
C GLU A 324 19.28 2.07 -11.65
N PRO A 325 18.54 2.13 -12.76
CA PRO A 325 18.06 0.91 -13.37
C PRO A 325 19.25 0.08 -13.79
N TYR A 326 19.55 -0.96 -13.05
CA TYR A 326 20.47 -1.97 -13.52
C TYR A 326 19.76 -2.80 -14.58
N ALA A 327 20.39 -3.00 -15.69
CA ALA A 327 20.05 -4.12 -16.56
C ALA A 327 20.10 -5.37 -15.68
N ILE A 328 18.98 -6.02 -15.47
CA ILE A 328 18.97 -7.36 -14.91
C ILE A 328 19.67 -8.20 -15.96
N SER A 329 20.95 -8.48 -15.75
CA SER A 329 21.60 -9.55 -16.50
C SER A 329 20.90 -10.84 -16.09
N ALA A 330 20.14 -11.41 -17.02
CA ALA A 330 19.55 -12.72 -16.87
C ALA A 330 20.65 -13.78 -16.64
#